data_cbc972296633a5bbc40dc4fd54f7489f
#
_entry.id   cbc972296633a5bbc40dc4fd54f7489f
#
_cell.length_a   1.000
_cell.length_b   1.000
_cell.length_c   1.000
_cell.angle_alpha   90.00
_cell.angle_beta   90.00
_cell.angle_gamma   90.00
#
_symmetry.space_group_name_H-M   'P 1'
#
loop_
_entity.id
_entity.type
_entity.pdbx_description
1 polymer ?
#
loop_
_entity_poly.entity_id
_entity_poly.type
_entity_poly.pdbx_seq_one_letter_code
_entity_poly.pdbx_strand_id
1 'polypeptide(L)'
;LAPMVVFGLLNVLPLFLVGLAAGKVRLLEDPARYLPHLPRVQAIGFGLGLPIAAIPVLLHIPNTEALGYLSGPLLAVAYAATFLRIIHARPAVSAAFAPAGRISATVYLSQSLIAAIAFTGYGFAQAGMWSDGAVLAFAVGVFALQLVAARWYTERFRYGPVEWVLRVATYGGTGRMRAHARATVSGPA
;
A
#
# COMPACT_ATOMS: atom_id res chain seq x y z
N LEU A 1 -19.35 16.69 13.54
CA LEU A 1 -19.00 16.01 12.26
C LEU A 1 -18.27 16.95 11.29
N ALA A 2 -18.76 18.19 11.05
CA ALA A 2 -18.14 19.11 10.10
C ALA A 2 -16.66 19.45 10.40
N PRO A 3 -16.24 19.81 11.63
CA PRO A 3 -14.83 20.13 11.89
C PRO A 3 -13.89 18.94 11.71
N MET A 4 -14.32 17.72 12.02
CA MET A 4 -13.52 16.51 11.81
C MET A 4 -13.28 16.23 10.31
N VAL A 5 -14.29 16.42 9.48
CA VAL A 5 -14.16 16.23 8.02
C VAL A 5 -13.22 17.27 7.42
N VAL A 6 -13.37 18.54 7.81
CA VAL A 6 -12.49 19.63 7.34
C VAL A 6 -11.05 19.39 7.77
N PHE A 7 -10.83 18.98 9.02
CA PHE A 7 -9.50 18.66 9.53
C PHE A 7 -8.88 17.46 8.81
N GLY A 8 -9.67 16.43 8.54
CA GLY A 8 -9.24 15.28 7.74
C GLY A 8 -8.82 15.66 6.32
N LEU A 9 -9.62 16.48 5.64
CA LEU A 9 -9.31 16.98 4.29
C LEU A 9 -8.04 17.83 4.27
N LEU A 10 -7.84 18.71 5.26
CA LEU A 10 -6.64 19.54 5.36
C LEU A 10 -5.36 18.71 5.57
N ASN A 11 -5.45 17.52 6.18
CA ASN A 11 -4.32 16.62 6.33
C ASN A 11 -4.07 15.75 5.08
N VAL A 12 -5.13 15.26 4.45
CA VAL A 12 -5.02 14.35 3.30
C VAL A 12 -4.57 15.09 2.04
N LEU A 13 -5.05 16.31 1.82
CA LEU A 13 -4.76 17.09 0.62
C LEU A 13 -3.25 17.36 0.40
N PRO A 14 -2.48 17.84 1.40
CA PRO A 14 -1.04 18.01 1.24
C PRO A 14 -0.31 16.71 0.92
N LEU A 15 -0.69 15.59 1.56
CA LEU A 15 -0.09 14.28 1.29
C LEU A 15 -0.38 13.80 -0.13
N PHE A 16 -1.60 14.05 -0.61
CA PHE A 16 -1.98 13.76 -2.00
C PHE A 16 -1.17 14.61 -2.99
N LEU A 17 -0.97 15.90 -2.71
CA LEU A 17 -0.15 16.79 -3.55
C LEU A 17 1.32 16.38 -3.56
N VAL A 18 1.87 15.92 -2.43
CA VAL A 18 3.23 15.35 -2.36
C VAL A 18 3.32 14.08 -3.22
N GLY A 19 2.32 13.19 -3.14
CA GLY A 19 2.26 12.00 -3.99
C GLY A 19 2.18 12.35 -5.48
N LEU A 20 1.37 13.35 -5.84
CA LEU A 20 1.26 13.86 -7.21
C LEU A 20 2.59 14.46 -7.70
N ALA A 21 3.28 15.23 -6.85
CA ALA A 21 4.60 15.78 -7.17
C ALA A 21 5.63 14.67 -7.39
N ALA A 22 5.64 13.63 -6.53
CA ALA A 22 6.48 12.46 -6.69
C ALA A 22 6.21 11.71 -8.01
N GLY A 23 4.94 11.62 -8.42
CA GLY A 23 4.54 11.08 -9.72
C GLY A 23 5.04 11.92 -10.89
N LYS A 24 4.92 13.27 -10.81
CA LYS A 24 5.40 14.18 -11.85
C LYS A 24 6.91 14.12 -12.07
N VAL A 25 7.70 13.95 -11.00
CA VAL A 25 9.16 13.79 -11.12
C VAL A 25 9.58 12.35 -11.44
N ARG A 26 8.62 11.46 -11.72
CA ARG A 26 8.86 10.06 -12.10
C ARG A 26 9.72 9.30 -11.09
N LEU A 27 9.52 9.59 -9.81
CA LEU A 27 10.30 9.02 -8.72
C LEU A 27 10.34 7.48 -8.75
N LEU A 28 9.24 6.85 -9.15
CA LEU A 28 9.10 5.39 -9.24
C LEU A 28 9.54 4.81 -10.59
N GLU A 29 9.62 5.63 -11.65
CA GLU A 29 10.04 5.18 -12.99
C GLU A 29 11.58 5.12 -13.11
N ASP A 30 12.28 6.06 -12.47
CA ASP A 30 13.74 6.10 -12.42
C ASP A 30 14.26 6.17 -10.98
N PRO A 31 14.12 5.09 -10.22
CA PRO A 31 14.54 5.06 -8.82
C PRO A 31 16.06 5.21 -8.65
N ALA A 32 16.86 4.82 -9.68
CA ALA A 32 18.32 4.88 -9.62
C ALA A 32 18.85 6.29 -9.32
N ARG A 33 18.21 7.30 -9.88
CA ARG A 33 18.55 8.72 -9.67
C ARG A 33 18.40 9.16 -8.21
N TYR A 34 17.45 8.58 -7.49
CA TYR A 34 17.08 9.00 -6.14
C TYR A 34 17.68 8.10 -5.04
N LEU A 35 18.18 6.92 -5.40
CA LEU A 35 18.76 5.96 -4.46
C LEU A 35 19.80 6.58 -3.50
N PRO A 36 20.72 7.48 -3.93
CA PRO A 36 21.70 8.09 -3.04
C PRO A 36 21.08 8.96 -1.93
N HIS A 37 19.87 9.49 -2.17
CA HIS A 37 19.16 10.37 -1.22
C HIS A 37 18.27 9.60 -0.25
N LEU A 38 17.86 8.36 -0.58
CA LEU A 38 16.95 7.55 0.23
C LEU A 38 17.46 7.30 1.67
N PRO A 39 18.78 7.07 1.94
CA PRO A 39 19.27 6.92 3.31
C PRO A 39 19.04 8.15 4.18
N ARG A 40 19.18 9.35 3.61
CA ARG A 40 18.91 10.60 4.33
C ARG A 40 17.42 10.73 4.64
N VAL A 41 16.57 10.42 3.67
CA VAL A 41 15.10 10.41 3.85
C VAL A 41 14.70 9.43 4.96
N GLN A 42 15.29 8.24 4.98
CA GLN A 42 15.08 7.26 6.05
C GLN A 42 15.55 7.78 7.42
N ALA A 43 16.77 8.34 7.49
CA ALA A 43 17.31 8.85 8.74
C ALA A 43 16.43 9.97 9.32
N ILE A 44 15.99 10.91 8.50
CA ILE A 44 15.11 12.01 8.93
C ILE A 44 13.73 11.45 9.31
N GLY A 45 13.13 10.64 8.45
CA GLY A 45 11.77 10.13 8.66
C GLY A 45 11.66 9.22 9.89
N PHE A 46 12.61 8.29 10.09
CA PHE A 46 12.63 7.46 11.30
C PHE A 46 13.15 8.24 12.52
N GLY A 47 14.16 9.08 12.35
CA GLY A 47 14.76 9.85 13.45
C GLY A 47 13.82 10.87 14.07
N LEU A 48 12.89 11.44 13.30
CA LEU A 48 11.85 12.34 13.80
C LEU A 48 10.53 11.60 14.05
N GLY A 49 10.11 10.75 13.10
CA GLY A 49 8.80 10.10 13.16
C GLY A 49 8.67 9.11 14.31
N LEU A 50 9.69 8.28 14.58
CA LEU A 50 9.64 7.31 15.69
C LEU A 50 9.56 7.98 17.05
N PRO A 51 10.41 8.98 17.41
CA PRO A 51 10.29 9.67 18.70
C PRO A 51 8.93 10.37 18.86
N ILE A 52 8.45 11.07 17.83
CA ILE A 52 7.15 11.75 17.87
C ILE A 52 6.03 10.74 18.13
N ALA A 53 6.08 9.55 17.54
CA ALA A 53 5.08 8.51 17.75
C ALA A 53 5.27 7.76 19.08
N ALA A 54 6.50 7.48 19.50
CA ALA A 54 6.80 6.62 20.64
C ALA A 54 6.73 7.35 22.00
N ILE A 55 7.23 8.58 22.06
CA ILE A 55 7.31 9.33 23.33
C ILE A 55 5.95 9.47 24.01
N PRO A 56 4.85 9.85 23.33
CA PRO A 56 3.54 9.95 23.96
C PRO A 56 3.05 8.62 24.54
N VAL A 57 3.31 7.53 23.84
CA VAL A 57 2.89 6.18 24.26
C VAL A 57 3.70 5.74 25.48
N LEU A 58 5.02 5.91 25.45
CA LEU A 58 5.94 5.52 26.55
C LEU A 58 5.71 6.33 27.82
N LEU A 59 5.42 7.62 27.67
CA LEU A 59 5.19 8.52 28.80
C LEU A 59 3.71 8.62 29.21
N HIS A 60 2.82 7.86 28.58
CA HIS A 60 1.36 7.86 28.84
C HIS A 60 0.74 9.27 28.80
N ILE A 61 1.19 10.11 27.86
CA ILE A 61 0.70 11.49 27.72
C ILE A 61 -0.68 11.45 27.06
N PRO A 62 -1.75 11.98 27.71
CA PRO A 62 -3.08 11.98 27.12
C PRO A 62 -3.20 13.01 26.00
N ASN A 63 -4.21 12.85 25.14
CA ASN A 63 -4.58 13.80 24.07
C ASN A 63 -3.47 14.10 23.05
N THR A 64 -2.63 13.12 22.76
CA THR A 64 -1.51 13.27 21.82
C THR A 64 -1.84 12.81 20.39
N GLU A 65 -3.12 12.62 20.08
CA GLU A 65 -3.59 12.17 18.76
C GLU A 65 -3.09 13.07 17.62
N ALA A 66 -2.99 14.39 17.90
CA ALA A 66 -2.45 15.35 16.95
C ALA A 66 -1.00 15.06 16.52
N LEU A 67 -0.20 14.44 17.37
CA LEU A 67 1.17 14.04 17.02
C LEU A 67 1.21 12.90 16.01
N GLY A 68 0.17 12.08 15.95
CA GLY A 68 -0.01 11.05 14.93
C GLY A 68 -0.11 11.63 13.51
N TYR A 69 -0.75 12.79 13.36
CA TYR A 69 -0.84 13.49 12.07
C TYR A 69 0.51 14.01 11.57
N LEU A 70 1.45 14.24 12.47
CA LEU A 70 2.81 14.67 12.12
C LEU A 70 3.75 13.48 11.92
N SER A 71 3.70 12.50 12.81
CA SER A 71 4.55 11.30 12.75
C SER A 71 4.18 10.38 11.59
N GLY A 72 2.88 10.25 11.27
CA GLY A 72 2.39 9.38 10.21
C GLY A 72 3.04 9.64 8.85
N PRO A 73 2.99 10.87 8.30
CA PRO A 73 3.64 11.20 7.04
C PRO A 73 5.15 10.97 7.04
N LEU A 74 5.84 11.32 8.13
CA LEU A 74 7.28 11.12 8.26
C LEU A 74 7.65 9.63 8.19
N LEU A 75 6.93 8.80 8.93
CA LEU A 75 7.11 7.35 8.91
C LEU A 75 6.73 6.75 7.56
N ALA A 76 5.64 7.20 6.94
CA ALA A 76 5.21 6.72 5.63
C ALA A 76 6.28 6.94 4.57
N VAL A 77 6.89 8.14 4.53
CA VAL A 77 7.98 8.45 3.61
C VAL A 77 9.23 7.62 3.91
N ALA A 78 9.55 7.40 5.19
CA ALA A 78 10.69 6.56 5.59
C ALA A 78 10.49 5.09 5.20
N TYR A 79 9.28 4.54 5.41
CA TYR A 79 8.95 3.17 4.98
C TYR A 79 8.96 3.05 3.45
N ALA A 80 8.41 4.02 2.71
CA ALA A 80 8.47 4.03 1.26
C ALA A 80 9.91 4.04 0.74
N ALA A 81 10.78 4.89 1.32
CA ALA A 81 12.20 4.92 0.98
C ALA A 81 12.90 3.59 1.29
N THR A 82 12.55 2.95 2.41
CA THR A 82 13.08 1.64 2.79
C THR A 82 12.66 0.57 1.79
N PHE A 83 11.38 0.56 1.43
CA PHE A 83 10.84 -0.40 0.47
C PHE A 83 11.49 -0.24 -0.91
N LEU A 84 11.63 1.00 -1.40
CA LEU A 84 12.31 1.28 -2.67
C LEU A 84 13.76 0.76 -2.68
N ARG A 85 14.50 0.92 -1.58
CA ARG A 85 15.86 0.38 -1.46
C ARG A 85 15.88 -1.14 -1.46
N ILE A 86 14.95 -1.78 -0.75
CA ILE A 86 14.85 -3.24 -0.68
C ILE A 86 14.52 -3.84 -2.05
N ILE A 87 13.51 -3.31 -2.75
CA ILE A 87 13.12 -3.84 -4.07
C ILE A 87 14.19 -3.62 -5.12
N HIS A 88 14.96 -2.53 -5.02
CA HIS A 88 16.08 -2.29 -5.93
C HIS A 88 17.27 -3.20 -5.64
N ALA A 89 17.58 -3.41 -4.34
CA ALA A 89 18.69 -4.28 -3.93
C ALA A 89 18.39 -5.79 -4.07
N ARG A 90 17.11 -6.17 -4.06
CA ARG A 90 16.68 -7.58 -4.06
C ARG A 90 15.60 -7.85 -5.11
N PRO A 91 15.99 -8.22 -6.35
CA PRO A 91 15.03 -8.51 -7.43
C PRO A 91 13.98 -9.56 -7.07
N ALA A 92 14.33 -10.53 -6.23
CA ALA A 92 13.39 -11.56 -5.76
C ALA A 92 12.23 -10.96 -4.95
N VAL A 93 12.49 -9.95 -4.13
CA VAL A 93 11.44 -9.22 -3.38
C VAL A 93 10.56 -8.45 -4.36
N SER A 94 11.15 -7.73 -5.30
CA SER A 94 10.39 -7.05 -6.36
C SER A 94 9.48 -8.01 -7.12
N ALA A 95 9.99 -9.18 -7.53
CA ALA A 95 9.23 -10.20 -8.23
C ALA A 95 8.07 -10.77 -7.39
N ALA A 96 8.25 -10.89 -6.07
CA ALA A 96 7.19 -11.38 -5.17
C ALA A 96 6.03 -10.37 -5.02
N PHE A 97 6.32 -9.06 -4.98
CA PHE A 97 5.32 -8.02 -4.80
C PHE A 97 4.71 -7.49 -6.11
N ALA A 98 5.40 -7.61 -7.24
CA ALA A 98 4.94 -7.09 -8.52
C ALA A 98 3.53 -7.59 -8.94
N PRO A 99 3.14 -8.86 -8.74
CA PRO A 99 1.79 -9.32 -9.05
C PRO A 99 0.71 -8.58 -8.27
N ALA A 100 0.91 -8.41 -6.95
CA ALA A 100 -0.03 -7.68 -6.09
C ALA A 100 -0.10 -6.18 -6.46
N GLY A 101 1.04 -5.57 -6.82
CA GLY A 101 1.08 -4.18 -7.31
C GLY A 101 0.28 -3.98 -8.61
N ARG A 102 0.25 -4.95 -9.51
CA ARG A 102 -0.53 -4.88 -10.76
C ARG A 102 -2.03 -4.85 -10.54
N ILE A 103 -2.52 -5.45 -9.46
CA ILE A 103 -3.94 -5.54 -9.09
C ILE A 103 -4.17 -4.90 -7.71
N SER A 104 -3.49 -3.78 -7.45
CA SER A 104 -3.43 -3.15 -6.14
C SER A 104 -4.79 -2.69 -5.60
N ALA A 105 -5.69 -2.17 -6.45
CA ALA A 105 -7.03 -1.79 -6.04
C ALA A 105 -7.86 -3.02 -5.63
N THR A 106 -7.75 -4.13 -6.36
CA THR A 106 -8.39 -5.40 -6.00
C THR A 106 -7.86 -5.93 -4.66
N VAL A 107 -6.53 -5.91 -4.45
CA VAL A 107 -5.91 -6.33 -3.19
C VAL A 107 -6.37 -5.46 -2.03
N TYR A 108 -6.37 -4.13 -2.20
CA TYR A 108 -6.79 -3.19 -1.18
C TYR A 108 -8.26 -3.38 -0.78
N LEU A 109 -9.17 -3.45 -1.75
CA LEU A 109 -10.60 -3.63 -1.48
C LEU A 109 -10.91 -5.00 -0.89
N SER A 110 -10.23 -6.07 -1.35
CA SER A 110 -10.41 -7.40 -0.75
C SER A 110 -9.89 -7.45 0.69
N GLN A 111 -8.79 -6.78 1.01
CA GLN A 111 -8.27 -6.66 2.37
C GLN A 111 -9.25 -5.93 3.27
N SER A 112 -9.79 -4.80 2.81
CA SER A 112 -10.80 -4.03 3.54
C SER A 112 -12.07 -4.84 3.78
N LEU A 113 -12.52 -5.61 2.79
CA LEU A 113 -13.69 -6.49 2.92
C LEU A 113 -13.43 -7.62 3.91
N ILE A 114 -12.28 -8.30 3.85
CA ILE A 114 -11.91 -9.36 4.80
C ILE A 114 -11.86 -8.80 6.23
N ALA A 115 -11.24 -7.63 6.42
CA ALA A 115 -11.20 -6.97 7.72
C ALA A 115 -12.60 -6.58 8.22
N ALA A 116 -13.46 -6.06 7.34
CA ALA A 116 -14.84 -5.74 7.68
C ALA A 116 -15.61 -6.99 8.11
N ILE A 117 -15.53 -8.09 7.36
CA ILE A 117 -16.18 -9.36 7.72
C ILE A 117 -15.63 -9.91 9.04
N ALA A 118 -14.33 -9.82 9.29
CA ALA A 118 -13.73 -10.34 10.51
C ALA A 118 -14.14 -9.51 11.74
N PHE A 119 -14.12 -8.19 11.67
CA PHE A 119 -14.19 -7.34 12.85
C PHE A 119 -15.52 -6.61 13.05
N THR A 120 -16.35 -6.43 12.02
CA THR A 120 -17.63 -5.72 12.18
C THR A 120 -18.78 -6.63 12.59
N GLY A 121 -19.85 -6.06 13.15
CA GLY A 121 -21.07 -6.75 13.54
C GLY A 121 -21.85 -7.38 12.38
N TYR A 122 -21.55 -7.04 11.15
CA TYR A 122 -22.12 -7.68 9.96
C TYR A 122 -21.45 -9.02 9.59
N GLY A 123 -20.33 -9.36 10.26
CA GLY A 123 -19.59 -10.59 10.07
C GLY A 123 -19.38 -11.32 11.40
N PHE A 124 -18.12 -11.57 11.74
CA PHE A 124 -17.78 -12.35 12.94
C PHE A 124 -17.71 -11.53 14.24
N ALA A 125 -17.85 -10.21 14.17
CA ALA A 125 -17.87 -9.28 15.31
C ALA A 125 -16.67 -9.43 16.27
N GLN A 126 -15.48 -9.72 15.74
CA GLN A 126 -14.27 -9.99 16.57
C GLN A 126 -13.57 -8.73 17.08
N ALA A 127 -14.13 -7.53 16.84
CA ALA A 127 -13.54 -6.26 17.30
C ALA A 127 -13.41 -6.26 18.84
N GLY A 128 -12.18 -5.99 19.32
CA GLY A 128 -11.88 -5.95 20.75
C GLY A 128 -11.77 -7.31 21.46
N MET A 129 -12.01 -8.42 20.75
CA MET A 129 -11.92 -9.76 21.33
C MET A 129 -10.55 -10.42 21.17
N TRP A 130 -9.76 -9.93 20.22
CA TRP A 130 -8.44 -10.47 19.94
C TRP A 130 -7.34 -9.63 20.59
N SER A 131 -6.27 -10.28 21.01
CA SER A 131 -5.06 -9.56 21.42
C SER A 131 -4.39 -8.87 20.22
N ASP A 132 -3.61 -7.82 20.46
CA ASP A 132 -2.88 -7.08 19.42
C ASP A 132 -2.00 -8.01 18.58
N GLY A 133 -1.37 -9.01 19.22
CA GLY A 133 -0.58 -10.03 18.52
C GLY A 133 -1.40 -10.89 17.56
N ALA A 134 -2.63 -11.26 17.96
CA ALA A 134 -3.53 -12.03 17.09
C ALA A 134 -4.03 -11.21 15.90
N VAL A 135 -4.34 -9.92 16.10
CA VAL A 135 -4.70 -9.00 15.02
C VAL A 135 -3.55 -8.83 14.05
N LEU A 136 -2.32 -8.67 14.55
CA LEU A 136 -1.12 -8.57 13.72
C LEU A 136 -0.89 -9.86 12.93
N ALA A 137 -0.98 -11.02 13.56
CA ALA A 137 -0.83 -12.32 12.90
C ALA A 137 -1.89 -12.52 11.79
N PHE A 138 -3.14 -12.13 12.06
CA PHE A 138 -4.21 -12.14 11.06
C PHE A 138 -3.90 -11.23 9.87
N ALA A 139 -3.48 -10.00 10.12
CA ALA A 139 -3.15 -9.04 9.06
C ALA A 139 -2.00 -9.55 8.18
N VAL A 140 -0.94 -10.07 8.78
CA VAL A 140 0.20 -10.67 8.07
C VAL A 140 -0.24 -11.91 7.27
N GLY A 141 -1.07 -12.78 7.86
CA GLY A 141 -1.60 -13.97 7.21
C GLY A 141 -2.47 -13.63 6.00
N VAL A 142 -3.38 -12.67 6.13
CA VAL A 142 -4.22 -12.18 5.03
C VAL A 142 -3.35 -11.60 3.92
N PHE A 143 -2.37 -10.79 4.26
CA PHE A 143 -1.46 -10.20 3.27
C PHE A 143 -0.62 -11.25 2.54
N ALA A 144 -0.07 -12.22 3.26
CA ALA A 144 0.67 -13.34 2.65
C ALA A 144 -0.21 -14.15 1.68
N LEU A 145 -1.43 -14.46 2.10
CA LEU A 145 -2.41 -15.15 1.24
C LEU A 145 -2.74 -14.33 -0.01
N GLN A 146 -2.90 -13.02 0.13
CA GLN A 146 -3.15 -12.11 -0.99
C GLN A 146 -1.97 -12.07 -1.98
N LEU A 147 -0.71 -12.12 -1.52
CA LEU A 147 0.45 -12.19 -2.41
C LEU A 147 0.43 -13.47 -3.25
N VAL A 148 0.13 -14.61 -2.63
CA VAL A 148 0.02 -15.90 -3.33
C VAL A 148 -1.15 -15.87 -4.32
N ALA A 149 -2.32 -15.40 -3.90
CA ALA A 149 -3.51 -15.27 -4.73
C ALA A 149 -3.27 -14.31 -5.91
N ALA A 150 -2.62 -13.17 -5.69
CA ALA A 150 -2.29 -12.20 -6.72
C ALA A 150 -1.35 -12.79 -7.77
N ARG A 151 -0.35 -13.57 -7.35
CA ARG A 151 0.54 -14.27 -8.28
C ARG A 151 -0.22 -15.25 -9.16
N TRP A 152 -0.99 -16.15 -8.55
CA TRP A 152 -1.82 -17.12 -9.26
C TRP A 152 -2.82 -16.46 -10.21
N TYR A 153 -3.44 -15.35 -9.78
CA TYR A 153 -4.43 -14.62 -10.55
C TYR A 153 -3.81 -13.91 -11.76
N THR A 154 -2.68 -13.21 -11.57
CA THR A 154 -2.03 -12.43 -12.64
C THR A 154 -1.31 -13.28 -13.69
N GLU A 155 -1.11 -14.58 -13.44
CA GLU A 155 -0.69 -15.55 -14.45
C GLU A 155 -1.80 -15.82 -15.48
N ARG A 156 -3.06 -15.68 -15.09
CA ARG A 156 -4.27 -16.00 -15.91
C ARG A 156 -4.99 -14.78 -16.45
N PHE A 157 -4.97 -13.70 -15.67
CA PHE A 157 -5.72 -12.48 -15.95
C PHE A 157 -4.80 -11.27 -16.05
N ARG A 158 -5.11 -10.39 -17.00
CA ARG A 158 -4.34 -9.17 -17.24
C ARG A 158 -4.63 -8.08 -16.21
N TYR A 159 -5.88 -7.98 -15.78
CA TYR A 159 -6.39 -6.95 -14.86
C TYR A 159 -7.11 -7.61 -13.70
N GLY A 160 -7.02 -7.03 -12.50
CA GLY A 160 -7.86 -7.42 -11.38
C GLY A 160 -9.33 -7.06 -11.63
N PRO A 161 -10.28 -7.66 -10.90
CA PRO A 161 -11.70 -7.37 -11.06
C PRO A 161 -12.02 -5.87 -10.88
N VAL A 162 -11.45 -5.24 -9.88
CA VAL A 162 -11.68 -3.82 -9.58
C VAL A 162 -11.03 -2.92 -10.62
N GLU A 163 -9.79 -3.21 -11.01
CA GLU A 163 -9.07 -2.48 -12.06
C GLU A 163 -9.82 -2.57 -13.40
N TRP A 164 -10.39 -3.73 -13.70
CA TRP A 164 -11.19 -3.91 -14.90
C TRP A 164 -12.45 -3.05 -14.87
N VAL A 165 -13.21 -3.06 -13.75
CA VAL A 165 -14.42 -2.23 -13.60
C VAL A 165 -14.07 -0.74 -13.73
N LEU A 166 -13.02 -0.27 -13.04
CA LEU A 166 -12.57 1.12 -13.12
C LEU A 166 -12.20 1.50 -14.56
N ARG A 167 -11.51 0.60 -15.27
CA ARG A 167 -11.11 0.84 -16.65
C ARG A 167 -12.30 0.90 -17.60
N VAL A 168 -13.27 0.00 -17.45
CA VAL A 168 -14.50 0.03 -18.23
C VAL A 168 -15.29 1.31 -17.98
N ALA A 169 -15.40 1.73 -16.72
CA ALA A 169 -16.09 2.96 -16.35
C ALA A 169 -15.39 4.22 -16.90
N THR A 170 -14.06 4.21 -16.98
CA THR A 170 -13.28 5.40 -17.41
C THR A 170 -13.17 5.49 -18.93
N TYR A 171 -13.00 4.38 -19.62
CA TYR A 171 -12.68 4.34 -21.06
C TYR A 171 -13.82 3.82 -21.94
N GLY A 172 -14.95 3.40 -21.38
CA GLY A 172 -16.14 2.93 -22.14
C GLY A 172 -15.92 1.68 -22.99
N GLY A 173 -14.79 0.97 -22.82
CA GLY A 173 -14.40 -0.15 -23.66
C GLY A 173 -14.22 -1.45 -22.88
N THR A 174 -14.73 -2.56 -23.41
CA THR A 174 -14.52 -3.92 -22.89
C THR A 174 -13.09 -4.40 -23.19
N GLY A 175 -12.09 -3.94 -22.40
CA GLY A 175 -10.74 -4.51 -22.44
C GLY A 175 -10.80 -6.01 -22.10
N ARG A 176 -10.15 -6.85 -22.93
CA ARG A 176 -10.08 -8.30 -22.67
C ARG A 176 -9.42 -8.57 -21.32
N MET A 177 -10.13 -9.21 -20.41
CA MET A 177 -9.68 -9.53 -19.06
C MET A 177 -8.56 -10.61 -19.03
N ARG A 178 -8.54 -11.49 -20.02
CA ARG A 178 -7.57 -12.59 -20.11
C ARG A 178 -6.22 -12.11 -20.66
N ALA A 179 -5.15 -12.60 -20.07
CA ALA A 179 -3.81 -12.47 -20.62
C ALA A 179 -3.77 -13.19 -21.99
N HIS A 180 -3.21 -12.53 -23.03
CA HIS A 180 -2.89 -13.24 -24.26
C HIS A 180 -1.84 -14.31 -23.92
N ALA A 181 -2.10 -15.56 -24.27
CA ALA A 181 -1.08 -16.57 -24.33
C ALA A 181 0.10 -15.99 -25.15
N ARG A 182 1.32 -16.04 -24.59
CA ARG A 182 2.53 -15.68 -25.33
C ARG A 182 2.49 -16.49 -26.64
N ALA A 183 2.31 -15.80 -27.75
CA ALA A 183 2.58 -16.39 -29.04
C ALA A 183 4.04 -16.85 -29.01
N THR A 184 4.26 -18.14 -29.01
CA THR A 184 5.57 -18.73 -29.29
C THR A 184 5.96 -18.25 -30.66
N VAL A 185 6.91 -17.33 -30.71
CA VAL A 185 7.56 -16.95 -31.97
C VAL A 185 8.34 -18.18 -32.40
N SER A 186 7.71 -19.03 -33.20
CA SER A 186 8.40 -20.01 -34.03
C SER A 186 9.11 -19.19 -35.12
N GLY A 187 10.42 -18.98 -34.93
CA GLY A 187 11.26 -18.44 -36.00
C GLY A 187 11.25 -19.41 -37.21
N PRO A 188 11.28 -18.88 -38.42
CA PRO A 188 11.46 -19.70 -39.61
C PRO A 188 12.86 -20.28 -39.61
N ALA A 189 12.94 -21.59 -39.99
CA ALA A 189 14.16 -22.30 -40.25
C ALA A 189 14.86 -21.79 -41.52
#